data_ea4d26bb8287fe68d95c4cb574c4c25c
#
_entry.id   ea4d26bb8287fe68d95c4cb574c4c25c
#
_cell.length_a   1.000
_cell.length_b   1.000
_cell.length_c   1.000
_cell.angle_alpha   90.00
_cell.angle_beta   90.00
_cell.angle_gamma   90.00
#
_symmetry.space_group_name_H-M   'P 1'
#
loop_
_entity.id
_entity.type
_entity.pdbx_description
1 polymer ?
#
loop_
_entity_poly.entity_id
_entity_poly.type
_entity_poly.pdbx_seq_one_letter_code
_entity_poly.pdbx_strand_id
1 'polypeptide(L)'
;MNVGATYDNGKKQVWLKLEVPDGSTVKEVIEISGLLNMFPEIDLDEQKVGIFGKISKLDAVVEEGGRVEVYRPITADPETVERRDR
;
A
#
# COMPACT_ATOMS: atom_id res chain seq x y z
N MET A 1 -9.30 0.72 16.15
CA MET A 1 -9.14 2.04 15.50
C MET A 1 -9.62 1.97 14.06
N ASN A 2 -10.06 3.10 13.56
CA ASN A 2 -10.54 3.19 12.18
C ASN A 2 -9.43 3.68 11.28
N VAL A 3 -9.21 2.97 10.18
CA VAL A 3 -8.16 3.33 9.23
C VAL A 3 -8.68 3.11 7.81
N GLY A 4 -7.94 3.59 6.84
CA GLY A 4 -8.24 3.35 5.43
C GLY A 4 -7.13 2.56 4.77
N ALA A 5 -7.47 1.89 3.68
CA ALA A 5 -6.50 1.19 2.86
C ALA A 5 -6.83 1.44 1.39
N THR A 6 -5.84 1.79 0.61
CA THR A 6 -6.04 2.10 -0.80
C THR A 6 -5.05 1.36 -1.67
N TYR A 7 -5.48 1.06 -2.87
CA TYR A 7 -4.62 0.46 -3.89
C TYR A 7 -5.10 0.90 -5.27
N ASP A 8 -4.17 1.18 -6.14
CA ASP A 8 -4.46 1.58 -7.52
C ASP A 8 -3.48 0.81 -8.42
N ASN A 9 -4.03 -0.05 -9.28
CA ASN A 9 -3.21 -0.85 -10.20
C ASN A 9 -3.17 -0.28 -11.61
N GLY A 10 -3.64 0.96 -11.78
CA GLY A 10 -3.70 1.60 -13.08
C GLY A 10 -4.98 1.35 -13.83
N LYS A 11 -5.72 0.31 -13.48
CA LYS A 11 -7.01 -0.04 -14.08
C LYS A 11 -8.15 0.10 -13.10
N LYS A 12 -7.87 -0.19 -11.83
CA LYS A 12 -8.85 -0.10 -10.76
C LYS A 12 -8.24 0.65 -9.60
N GLN A 13 -9.05 1.48 -8.98
CA GLN A 13 -8.68 2.15 -7.76
C GLN A 13 -9.67 1.73 -6.68
N VAL A 14 -9.13 1.30 -5.54
CA VAL A 14 -9.94 0.82 -4.42
C VAL A 14 -9.58 1.60 -3.17
N TRP A 15 -10.59 2.00 -2.44
CA TRP A 15 -10.42 2.65 -1.15
C TRP A 15 -11.36 1.99 -0.16
N LEU A 16 -10.78 1.43 0.89
CA LEU A 16 -11.53 0.68 1.90
C LEU A 16 -11.39 1.36 3.24
N LYS A 17 -12.49 1.38 4.00
CA LYS A 17 -12.48 1.77 5.40
C LYS A 17 -12.61 0.51 6.22
N LEU A 18 -11.80 0.40 7.27
CA LEU A 18 -11.83 -0.79 8.10
C LEU A 18 -11.46 -0.43 9.53
N GLU A 19 -11.83 -1.35 10.42
CA GLU A 19 -11.47 -1.22 11.82
C GLU A 19 -10.45 -2.29 12.16
N VAL A 20 -9.36 -1.89 12.82
CA VAL A 20 -8.25 -2.79 13.16
C VAL A 20 -7.86 -2.55 14.61
N PRO A 21 -7.18 -3.51 15.24
CA PRO A 21 -6.69 -3.29 16.61
C PRO A 21 -5.72 -2.12 16.68
N ASP A 22 -5.73 -1.43 17.80
CA ASP A 22 -4.75 -0.37 18.04
C ASP A 22 -3.35 -0.96 17.99
N GLY A 23 -2.44 -0.21 17.38
CA GLY A 23 -1.07 -0.66 17.24
C GLY A 23 -0.81 -1.54 16.02
N SER A 24 -1.83 -1.69 15.15
CA SER A 24 -1.63 -2.46 13.92
C SER A 24 -0.60 -1.81 13.02
N THR A 25 0.19 -2.65 12.35
CA THR A 25 1.19 -2.17 11.41
C THR A 25 0.58 -2.02 10.01
N VAL A 26 1.33 -1.37 9.12
CA VAL A 26 0.92 -1.22 7.72
C VAL A 26 0.59 -2.59 7.13
N LYS A 27 1.49 -3.58 7.34
CA LYS A 27 1.28 -4.91 6.82
C LYS A 27 -0.03 -5.52 7.34
N GLU A 28 -0.28 -5.38 8.64
CA GLU A 28 -1.49 -5.93 9.25
C GLU A 28 -2.75 -5.28 8.69
N VAL A 29 -2.72 -3.96 8.48
CA VAL A 29 -3.86 -3.26 7.89
C VAL A 29 -4.14 -3.81 6.49
N ILE A 30 -3.09 -3.99 5.69
CA ILE A 30 -3.25 -4.51 4.33
C ILE A 30 -3.83 -5.93 4.38
N GLU A 31 -3.35 -6.76 5.29
CA GLU A 31 -3.85 -8.14 5.41
C GLU A 31 -5.30 -8.17 5.84
N ILE A 32 -5.66 -7.37 6.84
CA ILE A 32 -7.04 -7.33 7.35
C ILE A 32 -7.99 -6.75 6.31
N SER A 33 -7.50 -5.80 5.49
CA SER A 33 -8.35 -5.14 4.49
C SER A 33 -8.86 -6.09 3.41
N GLY A 34 -8.17 -7.20 3.17
CA GLY A 34 -8.52 -8.10 2.09
C GLY A 34 -7.95 -7.70 0.75
N LEU A 35 -7.12 -6.66 0.69
CA LEU A 35 -6.54 -6.23 -0.58
C LEU A 35 -5.73 -7.33 -1.25
N LEU A 36 -5.03 -8.16 -0.48
CA LEU A 36 -4.22 -9.23 -1.04
C LEU A 36 -5.08 -10.31 -1.72
N ASN A 37 -6.31 -10.50 -1.23
CA ASN A 37 -7.24 -11.42 -1.86
C ASN A 37 -7.91 -10.79 -3.08
N MET A 38 -8.19 -9.49 -3.03
CA MET A 38 -8.82 -8.77 -4.13
C MET A 38 -7.84 -8.59 -5.30
N PHE A 39 -6.58 -8.40 -5.00
CA PHE A 39 -5.54 -8.15 -5.99
C PHE A 39 -4.36 -9.09 -5.73
N PRO A 40 -4.46 -10.34 -6.20
CA PRO A 40 -3.39 -11.33 -5.95
C PRO A 40 -2.04 -10.92 -6.53
N GLU A 41 -2.03 -9.97 -7.44
CA GLU A 41 -0.79 -9.48 -8.03
C GLU A 41 0.04 -8.64 -7.05
N ILE A 42 -0.55 -8.21 -5.93
CA ILE A 42 0.19 -7.40 -4.95
C ILE A 42 1.29 -8.24 -4.33
N ASP A 43 2.51 -7.74 -4.40
CA ASP A 43 3.67 -8.35 -3.80
C ASP A 43 4.32 -7.32 -2.88
N LEU A 44 4.12 -7.49 -1.58
CA LEU A 44 4.59 -6.52 -0.60
C LEU A 44 6.12 -6.49 -0.47
N ASP A 45 6.80 -7.52 -0.98
CA ASP A 45 8.26 -7.52 -1.01
C ASP A 45 8.80 -6.63 -2.13
N GLU A 46 8.00 -6.41 -3.17
CA GLU A 46 8.42 -5.63 -4.34
C GLU A 46 7.80 -4.25 -4.38
N GLN A 47 6.61 -4.10 -3.84
CA GLN A 47 5.86 -2.84 -3.94
C GLN A 47 6.09 -1.99 -2.71
N LYS A 48 6.12 -0.69 -2.94
CA LYS A 48 6.22 0.25 -1.84
C LYS A 48 4.85 0.45 -1.21
N VAL A 49 4.85 0.76 0.06
CA VAL A 49 3.63 1.10 0.80
C VAL A 49 3.87 2.43 1.51
N GLY A 50 2.79 3.06 1.93
CA GLY A 50 2.92 4.33 2.61
C GLY A 50 1.72 4.67 3.47
N ILE A 51 1.87 5.74 4.23
CA ILE A 51 0.82 6.31 5.07
C ILE A 51 0.67 7.77 4.64
N PHE A 52 -0.55 8.13 4.20
CA PHE A 52 -0.86 9.50 3.76
C PHE A 52 0.16 10.03 2.73
N GLY A 53 0.50 9.19 1.75
CA GLY A 53 1.39 9.61 0.68
C GLY A 53 2.87 9.55 1.01
N LYS A 54 3.23 9.17 2.22
CA LYS A 54 4.64 9.05 2.62
C LYS A 54 5.03 7.59 2.64
N ILE A 55 6.11 7.24 1.96
CA ILE A 55 6.60 5.87 1.93
C ILE A 55 6.97 5.45 3.35
N SER A 56 6.48 4.28 3.75
CA SER A 56 6.67 3.75 5.09
C SER A 56 7.08 2.28 5.00
N LYS A 57 7.53 1.74 6.12
CA LYS A 57 7.87 0.33 6.19
C LYS A 57 6.64 -0.49 6.53
N LEU A 58 6.67 -1.78 6.17
CA LEU A 58 5.56 -2.67 6.47
C LEU A 58 5.31 -2.81 7.98
N ASP A 59 6.35 -2.68 8.78
CA ASP A 59 6.23 -2.80 10.22
C ASP A 59 5.97 -1.46 10.93
N ALA A 60 5.77 -0.39 10.17
CA ALA A 60 5.39 0.89 10.76
C ALA A 60 4.00 0.80 11.36
N VAL A 61 3.83 1.37 12.54
CA VAL A 61 2.53 1.35 13.24
C VAL A 61 1.64 2.43 12.64
N VAL A 62 0.37 2.06 12.38
CA VAL A 62 -0.63 2.98 11.84
C VAL A 62 -1.42 3.56 13.02
N GLU A 63 -1.79 4.83 12.91
CA GLU A 63 -2.55 5.50 13.95
C GLU A 63 -4.01 5.64 13.56
N GLU A 64 -4.84 5.96 14.54
CA GLU A 64 -6.27 6.21 14.33
C GLU A 64 -6.46 7.23 13.21
N GLY A 65 -7.33 6.90 12.26
CA GLY A 65 -7.58 7.77 11.12
C GLY A 65 -6.53 7.70 10.03
N GLY A 66 -5.52 6.85 10.19
CA GLY A 66 -4.47 6.70 9.19
C GLY A 66 -5.00 6.08 7.91
N ARG A 67 -4.27 6.33 6.81
CA ARG A 67 -4.59 5.73 5.53
C ARG A 67 -3.36 5.04 4.98
N VAL A 68 -3.47 3.71 4.85
CA VAL A 68 -2.41 2.89 4.29
C VAL A 68 -2.59 2.86 2.78
N GLU A 69 -1.50 3.04 2.06
CA GLU A 69 -1.52 3.05 0.60
C GLU A 69 -0.54 1.99 0.08
N VAL A 70 -0.99 1.22 -0.90
CA VAL A 70 -0.13 0.28 -1.61
C VAL A 70 0.13 0.89 -2.97
N TYR A 71 1.40 1.11 -3.28
CA TYR A 71 1.78 1.72 -4.55
C TYR A 71 2.07 0.64 -5.57
N ARG A 72 1.87 0.98 -6.84
CA ARG A 72 2.21 0.05 -7.91
C ARG A 72 3.71 -0.23 -7.89
N PRO A 73 4.12 -1.43 -8.39
CA PRO A 73 5.55 -1.70 -8.51
C PRO A 73 6.19 -0.63 -9.38
N ILE A 74 7.37 -0.19 -8.96
CA ILE A 74 8.16 0.71 -9.78
C ILE A 74 8.94 -0.18 -10.74
N THR A 75 8.35 -0.41 -11.88
CA THR A 75 9.05 -1.10 -12.96
C THR A 75 9.59 0.00 -13.84
N ALA A 76 10.63 0.03 -13.99
CA ALA A 76 11.09 1.16 -14.72
C ALA A 76 11.05 1.15 -16.22
N ASP A 77 10.53 0.98 -15.40
CA ASP A 77 10.72 1.37 -15.98
C ASP A 77 11.18 1.82 -16.64
N PRO A 78 11.52 2.09 -17.08
CA PRO A 78 11.79 2.40 -17.68
C PRO A 78 11.97 3.07 -17.69
N GLU A 79 12.29 3.06 -17.38
CA GLU A 79 12.44 3.28 -17.31
C GLU A 79 12.72 3.62 -17.19
N THR A 80 12.93 3.83 -17.09
CA THR A 80 13.12 3.87 -16.79
C THR A 80 13.60 4.11 -16.93
N VAL A 81 13.83 4.44 -17.06
CA VAL A 81 14.21 4.44 -17.20
C VAL A 81 14.72 4.97 -17.49
N GLU A 82 15.12 5.30 -17.62
CA GLU A 82 15.44 5.47 -17.79
C GLU A 82 15.89 6.00 -17.94
N ARG A 83 16.15 6.43 -18.10
CA ARG A 83 16.38 6.60 -18.01
C ARG A 83 16.87 6.99 -18.16
N ARG A 84 17.19 7.34 -18.30
CA ARG A 84 17.55 7.36 -18.22
C ARG A 84 18.19 7.57 -18.38
N ASP A 85 18.43 7.82 -18.56
CA ASP A 85 18.89 7.70 -18.59
C ASP A 85 19.32 7.74 -18.73
N ARG A 86 19.68 8.14 -18.97
CA ARG A 86 19.83 7.91 -19.09
C ARG A 86 20.05 8.04 -19.20
#